data_c82c46c8e5558191e11c7c2e7a2f3fe2
#
_entry.id   c82c46c8e5558191e11c7c2e7a2f3fe2
#
_cell.length_a   1.000
_cell.length_b   1.000
_cell.length_c   1.000
_cell.angle_alpha   90.00
_cell.angle_beta   90.00
_cell.angle_gamma   90.00
#
_symmetry.space_group_name_H-M   'P 1'
#
loop_
_entity.id
_entity.type
_entity.pdbx_description
1 polymer ?
#
loop_
_entity_poly.entity_id
_entity_poly.type
_entity_poly.pdbx_seq_one_letter_code
_entity_poly.pdbx_strand_id
1 'polypeptide(L)'
;MKTLGAVVLLTLLGGEAACADADNGRNLFLRRCHNCHSVGPGAQSGFGPQLNDLFGRQAGSLAGYNYSDAMRNAGFAWDREALAAFLRDPEQKVPGTKMRFWGIGDAEDLGDIADYLQTQHGIP
;
A
#
# COMPACT_ATOMS: atom_id res chain seq x y z
N MET A 1 59.51 4.52 21.51
CA MET A 1 58.41 3.61 21.02
C MET A 1 57.18 4.45 20.85
N LYS A 2 56.76 4.70 19.60
CA LYS A 2 55.59 5.49 19.27
C LYS A 2 54.43 4.52 18.92
N THR A 3 53.43 4.46 19.77
CA THR A 3 52.19 3.72 19.50
C THR A 3 51.25 4.57 18.66
N LEU A 4 51.09 4.18 17.42
CA LEU A 4 50.04 4.75 16.56
C LEU A 4 48.70 4.12 16.98
N GLY A 5 47.81 4.94 17.54
CA GLY A 5 46.41 4.58 17.74
C GLY A 5 45.63 4.68 16.41
N ALA A 6 45.15 3.57 15.94
CA ALA A 6 44.24 3.55 14.78
C ALA A 6 42.87 4.02 15.24
N VAL A 7 42.43 5.18 14.71
CA VAL A 7 41.06 5.65 14.85
C VAL A 7 40.22 4.91 13.82
N VAL A 8 39.37 4.00 14.28
CA VAL A 8 38.36 3.35 13.44
C VAL A 8 37.18 4.33 13.31
N LEU A 9 37.06 4.92 12.15
CA LEU A 9 35.91 5.76 11.81
C LEU A 9 34.74 4.83 11.44
N LEU A 10 33.81 4.65 12.37
CA LEU A 10 32.58 3.91 12.13
C LEU A 10 31.62 4.82 11.35
N THR A 11 31.52 4.62 10.04
CA THR A 11 30.53 5.32 9.23
C THR A 11 29.17 4.66 9.44
N LEU A 12 28.31 5.34 10.15
CA LEU A 12 26.88 5.02 10.24
C LEU A 12 26.24 5.32 8.87
N LEU A 13 26.06 4.29 8.06
CA LEU A 13 25.18 4.34 6.90
C LEU A 13 23.74 4.26 7.42
N GLY A 14 23.16 5.38 7.75
CA GLY A 14 21.79 5.50 8.23
C GLY A 14 20.79 5.42 7.09
N GLY A 15 19.75 4.65 7.28
CA GLY A 15 18.68 4.32 6.37
C GLY A 15 17.84 5.48 5.82
N GLU A 16 18.18 5.97 4.64
CA GLU A 16 17.35 6.91 3.87
C GLU A 16 16.44 6.20 2.83
N ALA A 17 16.58 4.89 2.64
CA ALA A 17 15.86 4.16 1.59
C ALA A 17 14.33 4.05 1.83
N ALA A 18 13.86 3.96 3.08
CA ALA A 18 12.44 3.75 3.40
C ALA A 18 11.55 4.97 3.10
N CYS A 19 12.06 6.20 3.24
CA CYS A 19 11.30 7.42 2.95
C CYS A 19 11.11 7.66 1.45
N ALA A 20 12.08 7.28 0.61
CA ALA A 20 12.02 7.45 -0.84
C ALA A 20 10.93 6.56 -1.46
N ASP A 21 10.81 5.33 -1.01
CA ASP A 21 9.83 4.36 -1.49
C ASP A 21 8.40 4.80 -1.17
N ALA A 22 8.14 5.27 0.06
CA ALA A 22 6.84 5.80 0.45
C ALA A 22 6.46 7.08 -0.31
N ASP A 23 7.42 7.93 -0.64
CA ASP A 23 7.18 9.14 -1.43
C ASP A 23 6.84 8.80 -2.89
N ASN A 24 7.55 7.85 -3.50
CA ASN A 24 7.18 7.34 -4.83
C ASN A 24 5.81 6.66 -4.78
N GLY A 25 5.53 5.86 -3.77
CA GLY A 25 4.23 5.24 -3.54
C GLY A 25 3.10 6.26 -3.43
N ARG A 26 3.33 7.40 -2.75
CA ARG A 26 2.39 8.52 -2.70
C ARG A 26 2.13 9.10 -4.09
N ASN A 27 3.17 9.32 -4.88
CA ASN A 27 3.03 9.84 -6.23
C ASN A 27 2.27 8.86 -7.14
N LEU A 28 2.53 7.57 -7.03
CA LEU A 28 1.79 6.53 -7.73
C LEU A 28 0.31 6.50 -7.31
N PHE A 29 0.04 6.56 -6.01
CA PHE A 29 -1.32 6.61 -5.49
C PHE A 29 -2.10 7.81 -6.03
N LEU A 30 -1.51 8.99 -6.03
CA LEU A 30 -2.16 10.20 -6.55
C LEU A 30 -2.49 10.10 -8.04
N ARG A 31 -1.63 9.46 -8.83
CA ARG A 31 -1.85 9.29 -10.27
C ARG A 31 -2.79 8.15 -10.63
N ARG A 32 -2.80 7.08 -9.86
CA ARG A 32 -3.42 5.81 -10.25
C ARG A 32 -4.62 5.41 -9.39
N CYS A 33 -4.72 5.91 -8.18
CA CYS A 33 -5.68 5.41 -7.19
C CYS A 33 -6.64 6.50 -6.68
N HIS A 34 -6.17 7.73 -6.58
CA HIS A 34 -6.87 8.83 -5.90
C HIS A 34 -8.23 9.20 -6.53
N ASN A 35 -8.45 8.92 -7.81
CA ASN A 35 -9.75 9.17 -8.43
C ASN A 35 -10.89 8.35 -7.83
N CYS A 36 -10.57 7.21 -7.24
CA CYS A 36 -11.55 6.28 -6.66
C CYS A 36 -11.38 6.07 -5.16
N HIS A 37 -10.16 6.20 -4.63
CA HIS A 37 -9.82 5.90 -3.25
C HIS A 37 -9.29 7.13 -2.51
N SER A 38 -9.55 7.19 -1.21
CA SER A 38 -9.03 8.21 -0.31
C SER A 38 -8.25 7.58 0.84
N VAL A 39 -7.28 8.30 1.36
CA VAL A 39 -6.50 7.96 2.55
C VAL A 39 -6.26 9.18 3.41
N GLY A 40 -5.81 8.96 4.63
CA GLY A 40 -5.48 10.00 5.59
C GLY A 40 -6.65 10.40 6.49
N PRO A 41 -6.44 11.38 7.38
CA PRO A 41 -7.47 11.85 8.31
C PRO A 41 -8.73 12.33 7.58
N GLY A 42 -9.89 11.86 7.99
CA GLY A 42 -11.17 12.24 7.39
C GLY A 42 -11.49 11.59 6.05
N ALA A 43 -10.68 10.64 5.57
CA ALA A 43 -10.94 9.94 4.33
C ALA A 43 -12.27 9.20 4.37
N GLN A 44 -13.03 9.32 3.30
CA GLN A 44 -14.34 8.69 3.13
C GLN A 44 -14.34 7.81 1.89
N SER A 45 -15.15 6.75 1.91
CA SER A 45 -15.41 5.93 0.73
C SER A 45 -16.20 6.71 -0.32
N GLY A 46 -15.85 6.49 -1.57
CA GLY A 46 -16.51 7.06 -2.74
C GLY A 46 -16.75 5.99 -3.79
N PHE A 47 -16.19 6.12 -4.99
CA PHE A 47 -16.22 5.06 -6.01
C PHE A 47 -15.54 3.78 -5.52
N GLY A 48 -14.47 3.91 -4.75
CA GLY A 48 -13.82 2.82 -4.04
C GLY A 48 -13.88 3.03 -2.53
N PRO A 49 -13.57 2.00 -1.73
CA PRO A 49 -13.48 2.15 -0.28
C PRO A 49 -12.28 3.03 0.09
N GLN A 50 -12.37 3.75 1.21
CA GLN A 50 -11.18 4.39 1.79
C GLN A 50 -10.17 3.32 2.19
N LEU A 51 -8.87 3.62 2.09
CA LEU A 51 -7.80 2.64 2.23
C LEU A 51 -6.95 2.83 3.50
N ASN A 52 -7.43 3.58 4.49
CA ASN A 52 -6.75 3.69 5.78
C ASN A 52 -6.74 2.32 6.49
N ASP A 53 -5.63 2.04 7.17
CA ASP A 53 -5.48 0.81 7.96
C ASP A 53 -5.81 -0.46 7.14
N LEU A 54 -5.36 -0.46 5.87
CA LEU A 54 -5.68 -1.53 4.93
C LEU A 54 -5.13 -2.89 5.37
N PHE A 55 -3.85 -2.91 5.79
CA PHE A 55 -3.18 -4.17 6.11
C PHE A 55 -3.74 -4.80 7.38
N GLY A 56 -4.11 -6.06 7.29
CA GLY A 56 -4.83 -6.80 8.33
C GLY A 56 -6.35 -6.71 8.23
N ARG A 57 -6.90 -5.82 7.38
CA ARG A 57 -8.34 -5.72 7.16
C ARG A 57 -8.82 -6.87 6.28
N GLN A 58 -9.91 -7.51 6.67
CA GLN A 58 -10.55 -8.53 5.85
C GLN A 58 -11.07 -7.92 4.54
N ALA A 59 -10.82 -8.58 3.42
CA ALA A 59 -11.34 -8.13 2.13
C ALA A 59 -12.86 -8.02 2.16
N GLY A 60 -13.39 -6.92 1.63
CA GLY A 60 -14.83 -6.69 1.56
C GLY A 60 -15.52 -6.33 2.89
N SER A 61 -14.78 -5.98 3.94
CA SER A 61 -15.32 -5.84 5.30
C SER A 61 -15.55 -4.41 5.79
N LEU A 62 -15.07 -3.39 5.07
CA LEU A 62 -15.22 -2.00 5.53
C LEU A 62 -16.70 -1.60 5.58
N ALA A 63 -17.16 -1.14 6.73
CA ALA A 63 -18.52 -0.66 6.90
C ALA A 63 -18.80 0.58 6.02
N GLY A 64 -20.00 0.67 5.49
CA GLY A 64 -20.45 1.83 4.71
C GLY A 64 -20.01 1.83 3.25
N TYR A 65 -19.31 0.82 2.77
CA TYR A 65 -18.99 0.67 1.35
C TYR A 65 -19.71 -0.54 0.75
N ASN A 66 -20.26 -0.35 -0.44
CA ASN A 66 -20.98 -1.41 -1.17
C ASN A 66 -20.03 -2.18 -2.09
N TYR A 67 -19.39 -3.22 -1.55
CA TYR A 67 -18.51 -4.11 -2.32
C TYR A 67 -19.29 -4.98 -3.31
N SER A 68 -18.58 -5.52 -4.32
CA SER A 68 -19.07 -6.66 -5.10
C SER A 68 -19.25 -7.90 -4.20
N ASP A 69 -20.11 -8.82 -4.61
CA ASP A 69 -20.24 -10.11 -3.94
C ASP A 69 -18.91 -10.89 -3.96
N ALA A 70 -18.19 -10.80 -5.08
CA ALA A 70 -16.87 -11.39 -5.22
C ALA A 70 -15.90 -10.90 -4.14
N MET A 71 -15.85 -9.61 -3.88
CA MET A 71 -14.96 -9.05 -2.86
C MET A 71 -15.42 -9.40 -1.44
N ARG A 72 -16.75 -9.36 -1.17
CA ARG A 72 -17.29 -9.77 0.13
C ARG A 72 -16.97 -11.22 0.47
N ASN A 73 -16.94 -12.09 -0.53
CA ASN A 73 -16.71 -13.53 -0.39
C ASN A 73 -15.26 -13.95 -0.69
N ALA A 74 -14.34 -13.00 -0.86
CA ALA A 74 -12.96 -13.28 -1.28
C ALA A 74 -12.18 -14.13 -0.25
N GLY A 75 -12.45 -13.98 1.05
CA GLY A 75 -11.97 -14.89 2.10
C GLY A 75 -10.51 -14.69 2.50
N PHE A 76 -9.91 -13.53 2.24
CA PHE A 76 -8.55 -13.21 2.67
C PHE A 76 -8.48 -11.86 3.41
N ALA A 77 -7.45 -11.69 4.23
CA ALA A 77 -7.08 -10.39 4.78
C ALA A 77 -6.03 -9.72 3.90
N TRP A 78 -6.09 -8.40 3.80
CA TRP A 78 -5.10 -7.64 3.05
C TRP A 78 -3.74 -7.70 3.74
N ASP A 79 -2.75 -8.13 2.99
CA ASP A 79 -1.33 -8.00 3.29
C ASP A 79 -0.60 -7.49 2.04
N ARG A 80 0.71 -7.34 2.12
CA ARG A 80 1.50 -6.82 0.99
C ARG A 80 1.42 -7.72 -0.24
N GLU A 81 1.40 -9.04 -0.05
CA GLU A 81 1.31 -10.02 -1.12
C GLU A 81 -0.06 -10.00 -1.80
N ALA A 82 -1.14 -10.00 -1.01
CA ALA A 82 -2.51 -9.92 -1.51
C ALA A 82 -2.75 -8.60 -2.27
N LEU A 83 -2.26 -7.48 -1.73
CA LEU A 83 -2.34 -6.18 -2.40
C LEU A 83 -1.59 -6.18 -3.74
N ALA A 84 -0.36 -6.68 -3.77
CA ALA A 84 0.43 -6.77 -5.00
C ALA A 84 -0.25 -7.64 -6.06
N ALA A 85 -0.79 -8.80 -5.66
CA ALA A 85 -1.52 -9.67 -6.57
C ALA A 85 -2.78 -8.99 -7.13
N PHE A 86 -3.54 -8.30 -6.29
CA PHE A 86 -4.74 -7.58 -6.69
C PHE A 86 -4.43 -6.39 -7.62
N LEU A 87 -3.41 -5.59 -7.29
CA LEU A 87 -3.03 -4.45 -8.13
C LEU A 87 -2.38 -4.88 -9.45
N ARG A 88 -1.78 -6.06 -9.50
CA ARG A 88 -1.22 -6.61 -10.75
C ARG A 88 -2.32 -7.02 -11.72
N ASP A 89 -3.35 -7.69 -11.23
CA ASP A 89 -4.52 -8.12 -11.99
C ASP A 89 -5.72 -8.31 -11.05
N PRO A 90 -6.57 -7.27 -10.91
CA PRO A 90 -7.72 -7.34 -10.01
C PRO A 90 -8.67 -8.50 -10.31
N GLU A 91 -8.94 -8.76 -11.58
CA GLU A 91 -9.87 -9.80 -12.01
C GLU A 91 -9.32 -11.20 -11.75
N GLN A 92 -8.00 -11.39 -11.86
CA GLN A 92 -7.37 -12.66 -11.54
C GLN A 92 -7.40 -12.95 -10.04
N LYS A 93 -7.12 -11.94 -9.21
CA LYS A 93 -7.09 -12.11 -7.75
C LYS A 93 -8.49 -12.25 -7.16
N VAL A 94 -9.45 -11.47 -7.66
CA VAL A 94 -10.84 -11.46 -7.21
C VAL A 94 -11.76 -11.49 -8.45
N PRO A 95 -11.99 -12.66 -9.04
CA PRO A 95 -12.88 -12.78 -10.20
C PRO A 95 -14.27 -12.23 -9.90
N GLY A 96 -14.74 -11.30 -10.71
CA GLY A 96 -16.01 -10.60 -10.51
C GLY A 96 -15.89 -9.31 -9.68
N THR A 97 -14.68 -8.86 -9.38
CA THR A 97 -14.49 -7.55 -8.74
C THR A 97 -15.05 -6.43 -9.60
N LYS A 98 -15.63 -5.42 -8.96
CA LYS A 98 -16.11 -4.22 -9.68
C LYS A 98 -15.03 -3.15 -9.89
N MET A 99 -13.85 -3.31 -9.32
CA MET A 99 -12.74 -2.39 -9.53
C MET A 99 -12.22 -2.47 -10.96
N ARG A 100 -12.35 -1.38 -11.69
CA ARG A 100 -11.83 -1.23 -13.05
C ARG A 100 -10.44 -0.60 -12.99
N PHE A 101 -9.42 -1.43 -13.19
CA PHE A 101 -8.03 -1.04 -13.05
C PHE A 101 -7.15 -1.86 -13.99
N TRP A 102 -6.29 -1.17 -14.76
CA TRP A 102 -5.47 -1.81 -15.79
C TRP A 102 -4.31 -2.65 -15.25
N GLY A 103 -4.03 -2.56 -13.97
CA GLY A 103 -2.94 -3.28 -13.35
C GLY A 103 -1.61 -2.51 -13.33
N ILE A 104 -0.75 -2.93 -12.42
CA ILE A 104 0.63 -2.48 -12.29
C ILE A 104 1.51 -3.73 -12.32
N GLY A 105 2.35 -3.84 -13.35
CA GLY A 105 3.22 -5.01 -13.53
C GLY A 105 4.57 -4.88 -12.85
N ASP A 106 5.02 -3.66 -12.57
CA ASP A 106 6.31 -3.42 -11.97
C ASP A 106 6.31 -3.72 -10.46
N ALA A 107 7.24 -4.59 -10.03
CA ALA A 107 7.31 -5.05 -8.64
C ALA A 107 7.78 -3.96 -7.68
N GLU A 108 8.64 -3.05 -8.14
CA GLU A 108 9.10 -1.91 -7.33
C GLU A 108 7.95 -0.93 -7.08
N ASP A 109 7.21 -0.56 -8.11
CA ASP A 109 6.02 0.29 -7.98
C ASP A 109 4.96 -0.31 -7.04
N LEU A 110 4.74 -1.62 -7.10
CA LEU A 110 3.83 -2.32 -6.20
C LEU A 110 4.32 -2.26 -4.75
N GLY A 111 5.62 -2.43 -4.52
CA GLY A 111 6.25 -2.28 -3.21
C GLY A 111 6.12 -0.87 -2.66
N ASP A 112 6.36 0.13 -3.49
CA ASP A 112 6.29 1.55 -3.10
C ASP A 112 4.85 1.97 -2.72
N ILE A 113 3.86 1.52 -3.47
CA ILE A 113 2.44 1.75 -3.10
C ILE A 113 2.11 1.09 -1.76
N ALA A 114 2.59 -0.13 -1.52
CA ALA A 114 2.39 -0.80 -0.26
C ALA A 114 3.07 -0.05 0.90
N ASP A 115 4.27 0.45 0.72
CA ASP A 115 4.99 1.27 1.71
C ASP A 115 4.21 2.54 2.04
N TYR A 116 3.68 3.22 1.03
CA TYR A 116 2.84 4.39 1.24
C TYR A 116 1.55 4.06 2.01
N LEU A 117 0.82 3.03 1.61
CA LEU A 117 -0.42 2.63 2.27
C LEU A 117 -0.19 2.16 3.71
N GLN A 118 0.99 1.58 4.00
CA GLN A 118 1.37 1.20 5.37
C GLN A 118 1.41 2.41 6.32
N THR A 119 1.65 3.60 5.80
CA THR A 119 1.70 4.85 6.59
C THR A 119 0.34 5.53 6.72
N GLN A 120 -0.72 5.03 6.07
CA GLN A 120 -2.01 5.70 6.02
C GLN A 120 -2.97 5.14 7.06
N HIS A 121 -3.36 6.02 7.98
CA HIS A 121 -4.24 5.68 9.09
C HIS A 121 -5.41 6.65 9.18
N GLY A 122 -6.55 6.13 9.64
CA GLY A 122 -7.69 6.96 10.06
C GLY A 122 -7.39 7.68 11.38
N ILE A 123 -8.26 8.61 11.73
CA ILE A 123 -8.24 9.20 13.09
C ILE A 123 -8.74 8.13 14.06
N PRO A 124 -8.04 7.92 15.18
CA PRO A 124 -8.48 6.99 16.21
C PRO A 124 -9.86 7.35 16.77
#